data_d6ab7a5340135134d076b22bc48e50c9
#
_entry.id   d6ab7a5340135134d076b22bc48e50c9
#
_cell.length_a   1.000
_cell.length_b   1.000
_cell.length_c   1.000
_cell.angle_alpha   90.00
_cell.angle_beta   90.00
_cell.angle_gamma   90.00
#
_symmetry.space_group_name_H-M   'P 1'
#
loop_
_entity.id
_entity.type
_entity.pdbx_description
1 polymer ?
#
loop_
_entity_poly.entity_id
_entity_poly.type
_entity_poly.pdbx_seq_one_letter_code
_entity_poly.pdbx_strand_id
1 'polypeptide(L)'
;MTDLPASVRWQLWIVAFGFFMQSLDTTIVNTALPSMAKSLGESPLHMHMIIVSYVLTVAVMLPASGWLADRVGVRNIFFTAIVLFTAGSLFCAQASTLDQLVMARVLQGGGGAMMVPVGRLTVMKIVPRDQYMAAMTFVTLPGQVGPLLGPALGGVLVEYASWHWIFLINIPVGIVGAIATLCLMPNYTMQTRRFDLSGFLLLAAGMATLTLALDGQKGLGISPAWLAGLVAVGLCALLLYLWHARGNARALFSLNLFRNRTFSLGLGGSFAGRIGSGMLPFMTPVFLQIGLGFSPFHAGLMMIPMVLGSMGMKRIVVQVVNRFGYRRVLVASTLGLAAVSLLFMFSALAGWYYVLPLVLFLQGMINASRFSSMNTLTLKDLPDDLASSGNSLLSMVMQLSMSIGVTIAGLLLGLYGQQHMSLDAASTHQVFLYTYLSMAAIIALPALIFSRVPDDVGSNTVLRRRNRSGS
;
A
#
# COMPACT_ATOMS: atom_id res chain seq x y z
N MET A 1 21.17 -6.26 9.37
CA MET A 1 20.39 -5.86 10.57
C MET A 1 21.08 -6.20 11.90
N THR A 2 22.00 -7.13 11.92
CA THR A 2 22.75 -7.50 13.13
C THR A 2 23.68 -6.38 13.65
N ASP A 3 24.06 -5.43 12.78
CA ASP A 3 25.00 -4.35 13.11
C ASP A 3 24.31 -3.09 13.69
N LEU A 4 22.97 -3.08 13.77
CA LEU A 4 22.24 -1.95 14.34
C LEU A 4 22.17 -2.06 15.88
N PRO A 5 22.23 -0.91 16.60
CA PRO A 5 22.00 -0.92 18.03
C PRO A 5 20.66 -1.55 18.41
N ALA A 6 20.57 -2.16 19.59
CA ALA A 6 19.34 -2.81 20.06
C ALA A 6 18.15 -1.82 20.11
N SER A 7 18.41 -0.56 20.50
CA SER A 7 17.38 0.49 20.52
C SER A 7 16.77 0.74 19.14
N VAL A 8 17.59 0.80 18.09
CA VAL A 8 17.12 0.99 16.72
C VAL A 8 16.29 -0.21 16.25
N ARG A 9 16.70 -1.43 16.60
CA ARG A 9 15.93 -2.64 16.27
C ARG A 9 14.54 -2.62 16.89
N TRP A 10 14.40 -2.19 18.14
CA TRP A 10 13.10 -2.04 18.79
C TRP A 10 12.23 -0.97 18.12
N GLN A 11 12.84 0.13 17.70
CA GLN A 11 12.15 1.20 16.96
C GLN A 11 11.62 0.68 15.61
N LEU A 12 12.40 -0.14 14.91
CA LEU A 12 11.96 -0.78 13.66
C LEU A 12 10.80 -1.73 13.89
N TRP A 13 10.78 -2.48 15.00
CA TRP A 13 9.63 -3.33 15.37
C TRP A 13 8.37 -2.52 15.60
N ILE A 14 8.46 -1.38 16.26
CA ILE A 14 7.31 -0.49 16.50
C ILE A 14 6.73 0.00 15.16
N VAL A 15 7.57 0.43 14.24
CA VAL A 15 7.15 0.87 12.90
C VAL A 15 6.50 -0.29 12.14
N ALA A 16 7.12 -1.47 12.17
CA ALA A 16 6.59 -2.68 11.52
C ALA A 16 5.20 -3.06 12.05
N PHE A 17 4.99 -2.99 13.36
CA PHE A 17 3.68 -3.22 13.99
C PHE A 17 2.64 -2.21 13.54
N GLY A 18 3.01 -0.93 13.44
CA GLY A 18 2.12 0.11 12.94
C GLY A 18 1.67 -0.17 11.50
N PHE A 19 2.60 -0.57 10.64
CA PHE A 19 2.30 -0.94 9.25
C PHE A 19 1.38 -2.16 9.17
N PHE A 20 1.66 -3.18 9.95
CA PHE A 20 0.84 -4.39 10.02
C PHE A 20 -0.59 -4.07 10.47
N MET A 21 -0.73 -3.31 11.55
CA MET A 21 -2.03 -2.96 12.13
C MET A 21 -2.88 -2.15 11.13
N GLN A 22 -2.28 -1.17 10.48
CA GLN A 22 -2.97 -0.33 9.50
C GLN A 22 -3.40 -1.14 8.26
N SER A 23 -2.52 -1.97 7.72
CA SER A 23 -2.80 -2.77 6.53
C SER A 23 -3.78 -3.91 6.80
N LEU A 24 -3.71 -4.53 7.99
CA LEU A 24 -4.68 -5.54 8.41
C LEU A 24 -6.09 -4.96 8.49
N ASP A 25 -6.24 -3.76 9.05
CA ASP A 25 -7.55 -3.11 9.19
C ASP A 25 -8.23 -2.88 7.84
N THR A 26 -7.48 -2.50 6.81
CA THR A 26 -8.06 -2.22 5.49
C THR A 26 -8.75 -3.43 4.86
N THR A 27 -8.30 -4.63 5.15
CA THR A 27 -8.84 -5.88 4.58
C THR A 27 -9.78 -6.63 5.52
N ILE A 28 -9.54 -6.58 6.82
CA ILE A 28 -10.36 -7.28 7.81
C ILE A 28 -11.79 -6.72 7.85
N VAL A 29 -11.96 -5.42 7.64
CA VAL A 29 -13.26 -4.75 7.61
C VAL A 29 -14.12 -5.28 6.46
N ASN A 30 -13.52 -5.53 5.29
CA ASN A 30 -14.24 -6.07 4.13
C ASN A 30 -14.94 -7.40 4.45
N THR A 31 -14.28 -8.27 5.19
CA THR A 31 -14.83 -9.58 5.56
C THR A 31 -16.03 -9.44 6.50
N ALA A 32 -16.04 -8.43 7.34
CA ALA A 32 -17.08 -8.21 8.34
C ALA A 32 -18.28 -7.39 7.83
N LEU A 33 -18.21 -6.82 6.61
CA LEU A 33 -19.27 -5.96 6.09
C LEU A 33 -20.67 -6.59 6.12
N PRO A 34 -20.89 -7.84 5.66
CA PRO A 34 -22.21 -8.45 5.72
C PRO A 34 -22.77 -8.57 7.15
N SER A 35 -21.91 -8.96 8.10
CA SER A 35 -22.31 -9.07 9.50
C SER A 35 -22.64 -7.72 10.13
N MET A 36 -21.87 -6.70 9.81
CA MET A 36 -22.15 -5.31 10.24
C MET A 36 -23.47 -4.80 9.67
N ALA A 37 -23.72 -5.03 8.40
CA ALA A 37 -24.97 -4.63 7.74
C ALA A 37 -26.18 -5.26 8.44
N LYS A 38 -26.13 -6.56 8.72
CA LYS A 38 -27.19 -7.27 9.41
C LYS A 38 -27.41 -6.75 10.82
N SER A 39 -26.32 -6.52 11.56
CA SER A 39 -26.36 -6.02 12.94
C SER A 39 -26.93 -4.61 13.06
N LEU A 40 -26.62 -3.73 12.09
CA LEU A 40 -27.06 -2.33 12.08
C LEU A 40 -28.39 -2.13 11.35
N GLY A 41 -28.97 -3.18 10.76
CA GLY A 41 -30.21 -3.07 9.98
C GLY A 41 -30.06 -2.30 8.68
N GLU A 42 -28.85 -2.30 8.10
CA GLU A 42 -28.53 -1.55 6.88
C GLU A 42 -28.37 -2.48 5.67
N SER A 43 -28.54 -1.92 4.48
CA SER A 43 -28.22 -2.61 3.23
C SER A 43 -26.71 -2.83 3.12
N PRO A 44 -26.24 -3.99 2.65
CA PRO A 44 -24.81 -4.21 2.42
C PRO A 44 -24.17 -3.19 1.48
N LEU A 45 -24.91 -2.63 0.54
CA LEU A 45 -24.43 -1.58 -0.37
C LEU A 45 -24.08 -0.29 0.37
N HIS A 46 -24.89 0.10 1.37
CA HIS A 46 -24.63 1.30 2.17
C HIS A 46 -23.40 1.13 3.07
N MET A 47 -23.03 -0.09 3.44
CA MET A 47 -21.87 -0.36 4.27
C MET A 47 -20.56 -0.03 3.60
N HIS A 48 -20.53 0.09 2.27
CA HIS A 48 -19.34 0.57 1.55
C HIS A 48 -18.90 1.97 1.99
N MET A 49 -19.79 2.77 2.53
CA MET A 49 -19.46 4.11 3.02
C MET A 49 -18.38 4.08 4.11
N ILE A 50 -18.31 3.04 4.92
CA ILE A 50 -17.27 2.94 5.97
C ILE A 50 -15.88 2.69 5.39
N ILE A 51 -15.79 2.01 4.28
CA ILE A 51 -14.51 1.80 3.56
C ILE A 51 -14.11 3.09 2.85
N VAL A 52 -15.04 3.68 2.11
CA VAL A 52 -14.79 4.91 1.35
C VAL A 52 -14.42 6.07 2.28
N SER A 53 -15.10 6.22 3.42
CA SER A 53 -14.78 7.29 4.38
C SER A 53 -13.37 7.18 4.96
N TYR A 54 -12.92 5.95 5.26
CA TYR A 54 -11.54 5.71 5.71
C TYR A 54 -10.53 6.06 4.62
N VAL A 55 -10.72 5.53 3.42
CA VAL A 55 -9.81 5.72 2.28
C VAL A 55 -9.74 7.19 1.87
N LEU A 56 -10.88 7.89 1.85
CA LEU A 56 -10.92 9.33 1.56
C LEU A 56 -10.16 10.15 2.61
N THR A 57 -10.34 9.84 3.88
CA THR A 57 -9.62 10.54 4.95
C THR A 57 -8.11 10.33 4.82
N VAL A 58 -7.69 9.10 4.56
CA VAL A 58 -6.27 8.80 4.30
C VAL A 58 -5.75 9.61 3.11
N ALA A 59 -6.47 9.62 2.01
CA ALA A 59 -6.07 10.34 0.79
C ALA A 59 -5.93 11.86 1.02
N VAL A 60 -6.87 12.45 1.74
CA VAL A 60 -6.87 13.90 2.05
C VAL A 60 -5.71 14.27 2.97
N MET A 61 -5.38 13.42 3.94
CA MET A 61 -4.36 13.72 4.93
C MET A 61 -2.92 13.45 4.47
N LEU A 62 -2.73 12.55 3.50
CA LEU A 62 -1.39 12.17 3.03
C LEU A 62 -0.51 13.34 2.59
N PRO A 63 -1.01 14.35 1.85
CA PRO A 63 -0.16 15.47 1.44
C PRO A 63 0.48 16.24 2.60
N ALA A 64 -0.17 16.33 3.75
CA ALA A 64 0.33 17.04 4.91
C ALA A 64 1.30 16.23 5.78
N SER A 65 1.46 14.93 5.53
CA SER A 65 2.17 14.01 6.41
C SER A 65 3.63 14.40 6.65
N GLY A 66 4.35 14.78 5.61
CA GLY A 66 5.76 15.17 5.71
C GLY A 66 5.96 16.47 6.48
N TRP A 67 5.15 17.47 6.20
CA TRP A 67 5.22 18.75 6.88
C TRP A 67 4.91 18.60 8.38
N LEU A 68 3.86 17.85 8.71
CA LEU A 68 3.49 17.58 10.10
C LEU A 68 4.60 16.81 10.85
N ALA A 69 5.18 15.80 10.21
CA ALA A 69 6.27 15.03 10.81
C ALA A 69 7.50 15.89 11.08
N ASP A 70 7.85 16.80 10.17
CA ASP A 70 8.97 17.71 10.35
C ASP A 70 8.69 18.77 11.45
N ARG A 71 7.48 19.31 11.50
CA ARG A 71 7.10 20.36 12.44
C ARG A 71 6.95 19.84 13.86
N VAL A 72 6.23 18.75 14.04
CA VAL A 72 5.86 18.21 15.36
C VAL A 72 6.87 17.16 15.82
N GLY A 73 7.51 16.49 14.89
CA GLY A 73 8.45 15.41 15.13
C GLY A 73 7.84 14.03 14.82
N VAL A 74 8.69 13.15 14.34
CA VAL A 74 8.26 11.81 13.90
C VAL A 74 7.66 10.98 15.05
N ARG A 75 8.23 11.06 16.25
CA ARG A 75 7.70 10.35 17.43
C ARG A 75 6.30 10.85 17.78
N ASN A 76 6.13 12.16 17.90
CA ASN A 76 4.87 12.76 18.35
C ASN A 76 3.76 12.51 17.33
N ILE A 77 4.05 12.60 16.04
CA ILE A 77 3.07 12.33 14.99
C ILE A 77 2.74 10.83 14.93
N PHE A 78 3.73 9.94 15.04
CA PHE A 78 3.49 8.51 15.05
C PHE A 78 2.66 8.07 16.27
N PHE A 79 2.99 8.62 17.44
CA PHE A 79 2.20 8.43 18.66
C PHE A 79 0.76 8.90 18.49
N THR A 80 0.56 10.11 17.98
CA THR A 80 -0.77 10.67 17.72
C THR A 80 -1.54 9.81 16.72
N ALA A 81 -0.88 9.33 15.68
CA ALA A 81 -1.48 8.44 14.69
C ALA A 81 -1.99 7.14 15.31
N ILE A 82 -1.18 6.51 16.17
CA ILE A 82 -1.59 5.29 16.88
C ILE A 82 -2.78 5.56 17.80
N VAL A 83 -2.76 6.66 18.55
CA VAL A 83 -3.85 7.05 19.46
C VAL A 83 -5.14 7.29 18.69
N LEU A 84 -5.09 8.05 17.59
CA LEU A 84 -6.27 8.33 16.76
C LEU A 84 -6.82 7.04 16.12
N PHE A 85 -5.94 6.19 15.63
CA PHE A 85 -6.33 4.91 15.05
C PHE A 85 -7.01 4.00 16.09
N THR A 86 -6.43 3.92 17.27
CA THR A 86 -6.95 3.10 18.37
C THR A 86 -8.28 3.66 18.90
N ALA A 87 -8.38 4.97 19.10
CA ALA A 87 -9.62 5.62 19.51
C ALA A 87 -10.71 5.45 18.46
N GLY A 88 -10.37 5.60 17.18
CA GLY A 88 -11.29 5.35 16.07
C GLY A 88 -11.77 3.91 16.03
N SER A 89 -10.89 2.95 16.28
CA SER A 89 -11.25 1.52 16.40
C SER A 89 -12.22 1.28 17.56
N LEU A 90 -11.98 1.90 18.71
CA LEU A 90 -12.90 1.78 19.85
C LEU A 90 -14.29 2.33 19.52
N PHE A 91 -14.37 3.50 18.90
CA PHE A 91 -15.64 4.09 18.49
C PHE A 91 -16.33 3.27 17.39
N CYS A 92 -15.60 2.67 16.49
CA CYS A 92 -16.16 1.72 15.52
C CYS A 92 -16.80 0.52 16.21
N ALA A 93 -16.15 -0.04 17.23
CA ALA A 93 -16.66 -1.17 18.00
C ALA A 93 -17.91 -0.81 18.81
N GLN A 94 -18.05 0.44 19.22
CA GLN A 94 -19.19 0.92 20.01
C GLN A 94 -20.32 1.53 19.14
N ALA A 95 -20.14 1.63 17.83
CA ALA A 95 -21.14 2.23 16.96
C ALA A 95 -22.42 1.40 16.91
N SER A 96 -23.56 2.07 17.04
CA SER A 96 -24.90 1.48 16.94
C SER A 96 -25.64 1.87 15.68
N THR A 97 -25.12 2.85 14.91
CA THR A 97 -25.70 3.31 13.65
C THR A 97 -24.61 3.42 12.58
N LEU A 98 -25.03 3.41 11.32
CA LEU A 98 -24.08 3.59 10.20
C LEU A 98 -23.37 4.94 10.27
N ASP A 99 -24.08 6.01 10.63
CA ASP A 99 -23.50 7.36 10.71
C ASP A 99 -22.38 7.42 11.77
N GLN A 100 -22.61 6.82 12.94
CA GLN A 100 -21.59 6.72 13.99
C GLN A 100 -20.38 5.94 13.51
N LEU A 101 -20.59 4.86 12.79
CA LEU A 101 -19.52 4.02 12.24
C LEU A 101 -18.69 4.78 11.18
N VAL A 102 -19.36 5.54 10.31
CA VAL A 102 -18.69 6.39 9.32
C VAL A 102 -17.84 7.47 9.98
N MET A 103 -18.36 8.14 11.00
CA MET A 103 -17.60 9.15 11.75
C MET A 103 -16.40 8.54 12.46
N ALA A 104 -16.56 7.37 13.06
CA ALA A 104 -15.48 6.64 13.70
C ALA A 104 -14.40 6.21 12.67
N ARG A 105 -14.80 5.82 11.48
CA ARG A 105 -13.86 5.48 10.39
C ARG A 105 -13.09 6.70 9.89
N VAL A 106 -13.69 7.88 9.86
CA VAL A 106 -12.99 9.12 9.54
C VAL A 106 -11.90 9.40 10.57
N LEU A 107 -12.19 9.25 11.85
CA LEU A 107 -11.20 9.41 12.93
C LEU A 107 -10.07 8.39 12.81
N GLN A 108 -10.41 7.14 12.56
CA GLN A 108 -9.45 6.06 12.36
C GLN A 108 -8.57 6.31 11.13
N GLY A 109 -9.15 6.82 10.04
CA GLY A 109 -8.45 7.19 8.82
C GLY A 109 -7.45 8.32 9.03
N GLY A 110 -7.76 9.28 9.88
CA GLY A 110 -6.83 10.35 10.25
C GLY A 110 -5.56 9.81 10.90
N GLY A 111 -5.69 8.81 11.77
CA GLY A 111 -4.55 8.10 12.33
C GLY A 111 -3.83 7.23 11.30
N GLY A 112 -4.59 6.42 10.56
CA GLY A 112 -4.03 5.52 9.55
C GLY A 112 -3.24 6.24 8.45
N ALA A 113 -3.63 7.47 8.11
CA ALA A 113 -2.96 8.27 7.09
C ALA A 113 -1.51 8.62 7.46
N MET A 114 -1.23 8.76 8.75
CA MET A 114 0.10 9.17 9.23
C MET A 114 1.01 7.97 9.52
N MET A 115 0.47 6.79 9.82
CA MET A 115 1.27 5.66 10.31
C MET A 115 2.32 5.20 9.31
N VAL A 116 1.95 4.96 8.07
CA VAL A 116 2.88 4.45 7.04
C VAL A 116 3.89 5.51 6.59
N PRO A 117 3.48 6.71 6.16
CA PRO A 117 4.44 7.73 5.73
C PRO A 117 5.42 8.14 6.83
N VAL A 118 4.92 8.39 8.01
CA VAL A 118 5.76 8.82 9.15
C VAL A 118 6.63 7.67 9.64
N GLY A 119 6.15 6.44 9.60
CA GLY A 119 6.96 5.27 9.90
C GLY A 119 8.14 5.11 8.94
N ARG A 120 7.94 5.25 7.64
CA ARG A 120 9.03 5.23 6.66
C ARG A 120 10.01 6.39 6.88
N LEU A 121 9.50 7.58 7.13
CA LEU A 121 10.34 8.73 7.41
C LEU A 121 11.20 8.51 8.67
N THR A 122 10.63 7.90 9.69
CA THR A 122 11.35 7.51 10.90
C THR A 122 12.51 6.58 10.58
N VAL A 123 12.29 5.56 9.76
CA VAL A 123 13.34 4.64 9.31
C VAL A 123 14.47 5.40 8.62
N MET A 124 14.12 6.34 7.74
CA MET A 124 15.12 7.16 7.04
C MET A 124 15.98 7.99 8.00
N LYS A 125 15.43 8.37 9.16
CA LYS A 125 16.15 9.21 10.16
C LYS A 125 16.98 8.40 11.14
N ILE A 126 16.58 7.18 11.47
CA ILE A 126 17.24 6.37 12.51
C ILE A 126 18.24 5.36 11.94
N VAL A 127 18.22 5.09 10.65
CA VAL A 127 19.04 4.07 9.99
C VAL A 127 20.01 4.74 9.01
N PRO A 128 21.29 4.33 8.97
CA PRO A 128 22.23 4.79 7.95
C PRO A 128 21.76 4.45 6.53
N ARG A 129 22.13 5.26 5.55
CA ARG A 129 21.69 5.09 4.16
C ARG A 129 22.06 3.76 3.54
N ASP A 130 23.21 3.19 3.90
CA ASP A 130 23.67 1.89 3.42
C ASP A 130 22.84 0.72 3.95
N GLN A 131 22.04 0.93 5.00
CA GLN A 131 21.15 -0.06 5.61
C GLN A 131 19.68 0.19 5.34
N TYR A 132 19.31 1.19 4.54
CA TYR A 132 17.91 1.52 4.21
C TYR A 132 17.17 0.33 3.62
N MET A 133 17.78 -0.38 2.69
CA MET A 133 17.12 -1.52 2.03
C MET A 133 16.70 -2.59 3.04
N ALA A 134 17.59 -2.96 3.95
CA ALA A 134 17.33 -3.96 4.98
C ALA A 134 16.25 -3.50 5.95
N ALA A 135 16.34 -2.25 6.43
CA ALA A 135 15.38 -1.69 7.38
C ALA A 135 14.00 -1.48 6.75
N MET A 136 13.94 -0.93 5.53
CA MET A 136 12.68 -0.75 4.80
C MET A 136 12.00 -2.09 4.50
N THR A 137 12.77 -3.10 4.10
CA THR A 137 12.25 -4.45 3.89
C THR A 137 11.66 -5.01 5.18
N PHE A 138 12.36 -4.84 6.29
CA PHE A 138 11.89 -5.33 7.59
C PHE A 138 10.56 -4.70 8.01
N VAL A 139 10.39 -3.38 7.86
CA VAL A 139 9.19 -2.69 8.31
C VAL A 139 8.02 -2.79 7.32
N THR A 140 8.29 -2.94 6.03
CA THR A 140 7.23 -2.97 5.00
C THR A 140 6.64 -4.36 4.79
N LEU A 141 7.39 -5.44 5.02
CA LEU A 141 6.88 -6.81 4.83
C LEU A 141 5.66 -7.14 5.72
N PRO A 142 5.63 -6.79 7.02
CA PRO A 142 4.41 -6.97 7.83
C PRO A 142 3.20 -6.23 7.26
N GLY A 143 3.41 -5.07 6.66
CA GLY A 143 2.36 -4.34 5.94
C GLY A 143 1.81 -5.07 4.72
N GLN A 144 2.61 -5.91 4.08
CA GLN A 144 2.15 -6.77 2.98
C GLN A 144 1.43 -8.03 3.47
N VAL A 145 1.84 -8.53 4.62
CA VAL A 145 1.23 -9.73 5.24
C VAL A 145 -0.18 -9.42 5.76
N GLY A 146 -0.41 -8.23 6.30
CA GLY A 146 -1.70 -7.82 6.85
C GLY A 146 -2.89 -8.07 5.91
N PRO A 147 -2.85 -7.57 4.66
CA PRO A 147 -3.93 -7.79 3.70
C PRO A 147 -4.20 -9.26 3.38
N LEU A 148 -3.20 -10.11 3.47
CA LEU A 148 -3.34 -11.55 3.21
C LEU A 148 -3.97 -12.29 4.39
N LEU A 149 -3.68 -11.85 5.63
CA LEU A 149 -4.25 -12.43 6.83
C LEU A 149 -5.63 -11.87 7.18
N GLY A 150 -5.97 -10.69 6.69
CA GLY A 150 -7.21 -10.00 7.02
C GLY A 150 -8.46 -10.86 6.82
N PRO A 151 -8.68 -11.44 5.64
CA PRO A 151 -9.86 -12.26 5.38
C PRO A 151 -9.95 -13.48 6.30
N ALA A 152 -8.85 -14.18 6.56
CA ALA A 152 -8.84 -15.36 7.42
C ALA A 152 -9.16 -14.99 8.88
N LEU A 153 -8.46 -13.98 9.41
CA LEU A 153 -8.68 -13.52 10.78
C LEU A 153 -10.06 -12.91 10.95
N GLY A 154 -10.50 -12.10 9.99
CA GLY A 154 -11.83 -11.50 9.99
C GLY A 154 -12.93 -12.55 9.97
N GLY A 155 -12.79 -13.59 9.16
CA GLY A 155 -13.74 -14.70 9.09
C GLY A 155 -13.86 -15.44 10.42
N VAL A 156 -12.75 -15.74 11.06
CA VAL A 156 -12.72 -16.39 12.38
C VAL A 156 -13.40 -15.52 13.46
N LEU A 157 -13.07 -14.25 13.50
CA LEU A 157 -13.64 -13.34 14.50
C LEU A 157 -15.14 -13.12 14.32
N VAL A 158 -15.60 -13.00 13.07
CA VAL A 158 -17.01 -12.83 12.75
C VAL A 158 -17.82 -14.09 13.08
N GLU A 159 -17.28 -15.27 12.77
CA GLU A 159 -17.97 -16.54 12.96
C GLU A 159 -18.01 -16.96 14.44
N TYR A 160 -16.88 -16.87 15.17
CA TYR A 160 -16.73 -17.40 16.52
C TYR A 160 -16.90 -16.36 17.65
N ALA A 161 -16.85 -15.08 17.33
CA ALA A 161 -17.08 -14.01 18.30
C ALA A 161 -18.14 -13.04 17.76
N SER A 162 -17.75 -11.86 17.32
CA SER A 162 -18.63 -10.90 16.65
C SER A 162 -17.80 -9.97 15.77
N TRP A 163 -18.44 -9.21 14.87
CA TRP A 163 -17.75 -8.24 14.05
C TRP A 163 -17.07 -7.13 14.86
N HIS A 164 -17.54 -6.85 16.08
CA HIS A 164 -16.95 -5.84 16.95
C HIS A 164 -15.48 -6.14 17.27
N TRP A 165 -15.11 -7.41 17.33
CA TRP A 165 -13.76 -7.84 17.64
C TRP A 165 -12.74 -7.48 16.58
N ILE A 166 -13.14 -7.26 15.33
CA ILE A 166 -12.19 -6.80 14.31
C ILE A 166 -11.61 -5.42 14.64
N PHE A 167 -12.37 -4.61 15.36
CA PHE A 167 -11.93 -3.31 15.87
C PHE A 167 -11.31 -3.41 17.26
N LEU A 168 -11.87 -4.24 18.15
CA LEU A 168 -11.40 -4.38 19.52
C LEU A 168 -9.99 -4.95 19.62
N ILE A 169 -9.56 -5.80 18.69
CA ILE A 169 -8.19 -6.33 18.67
C ILE A 169 -7.13 -5.24 18.47
N ASN A 170 -7.48 -4.12 17.88
CA ASN A 170 -6.56 -2.99 17.68
C ASN A 170 -6.26 -2.25 18.99
N ILE A 171 -7.12 -2.36 19.99
CA ILE A 171 -7.01 -1.57 21.22
C ILE A 171 -5.83 -1.99 22.08
N PRO A 172 -5.64 -3.29 22.45
CA PRO A 172 -4.47 -3.69 23.21
C PRO A 172 -3.17 -3.42 22.45
N VAL A 173 -3.14 -3.72 21.16
CA VAL A 173 -1.97 -3.51 20.30
C VAL A 173 -1.66 -2.01 20.19
N GLY A 174 -2.68 -1.18 20.03
CA GLY A 174 -2.52 0.28 19.96
C GLY A 174 -2.02 0.89 21.26
N ILE A 175 -2.50 0.44 22.41
CA ILE A 175 -2.04 0.92 23.72
C ILE A 175 -0.56 0.57 23.92
N VAL A 176 -0.18 -0.68 23.66
CA VAL A 176 1.22 -1.12 23.76
C VAL A 176 2.10 -0.34 22.78
N GLY A 177 1.65 -0.18 21.56
CA GLY A 177 2.37 0.57 20.52
C GLY A 177 2.54 2.05 20.88
N ALA A 178 1.53 2.69 21.43
CA ALA A 178 1.60 4.09 21.87
C ALA A 178 2.60 4.28 23.01
N ILE A 179 2.54 3.42 24.02
CA ILE A 179 3.47 3.46 25.15
C ILE A 179 4.91 3.21 24.67
N ALA A 180 5.11 2.20 23.83
CA ALA A 180 6.43 1.88 23.27
C ALA A 180 6.99 3.04 22.43
N THR A 181 6.14 3.71 21.67
CA THR A 181 6.55 4.88 20.86
C THR A 181 7.04 6.01 21.74
N LEU A 182 6.33 6.35 22.81
CA LEU A 182 6.76 7.39 23.73
C LEU A 182 8.05 7.05 24.45
N CYS A 183 8.25 5.78 24.82
CA CYS A 183 9.39 5.36 25.62
C CYS A 183 10.65 5.11 24.79
N LEU A 184 10.52 4.64 23.55
CA LEU A 184 11.65 4.11 22.77
C LEU A 184 11.99 4.92 21.52
N MET A 185 11.03 5.69 20.97
CA MET A 185 11.25 6.44 19.74
C MET A 185 11.89 7.78 20.02
N PRO A 186 12.93 8.17 19.25
CA PRO A 186 13.47 9.53 19.30
C PRO A 186 12.55 10.49 18.53
N ASN A 187 12.47 11.73 19.00
CA ASN A 187 11.69 12.75 18.31
C ASN A 187 12.61 13.62 17.44
N TYR A 188 12.56 13.42 16.15
CA TYR A 188 13.29 14.22 15.17
C TYR A 188 12.37 15.29 14.60
N THR A 189 12.79 16.55 14.72
CA THR A 189 12.14 17.70 14.10
C THR A 189 13.08 18.35 13.10
N MET A 190 12.51 19.05 12.13
CA MET A 190 13.26 19.88 11.19
C MET A 190 12.65 21.28 11.15
N GLN A 191 13.44 22.26 10.73
CA GLN A 191 12.92 23.59 10.47
C GLN A 191 11.93 23.53 9.31
N THR A 192 10.71 24.01 9.56
CA THR A 192 9.64 24.03 8.56
C THR A 192 9.34 25.46 8.17
N ARG A 193 8.96 25.63 6.90
CA ARG A 193 8.37 26.86 6.41
C ARG A 193 6.91 26.95 6.84
N ARG A 194 6.30 28.13 6.67
CA ARG A 194 4.86 28.30 6.89
C ARG A 194 4.09 27.28 6.05
N PHE A 195 3.04 26.67 6.65
CA PHE A 195 2.23 25.67 5.98
C PHE A 195 1.59 26.24 4.72
N ASP A 196 1.75 25.53 3.60
CA ASP A 196 1.15 25.86 2.31
C ASP A 196 -0.31 25.39 2.26
N LEU A 197 -1.20 26.18 2.83
CA LEU A 197 -2.62 25.83 2.89
C LEU A 197 -3.24 25.73 1.50
N SER A 198 -2.90 26.64 0.57
CA SER A 198 -3.43 26.60 -0.79
C SER A 198 -2.98 25.35 -1.53
N GLY A 199 -1.71 24.99 -1.42
CA GLY A 199 -1.19 23.76 -2.01
C GLY A 199 -1.79 22.50 -1.39
N PHE A 200 -1.95 22.49 -0.08
CA PHE A 200 -2.61 21.39 0.61
C PHE A 200 -4.06 21.21 0.13
N LEU A 201 -4.83 22.28 0.03
CA LEU A 201 -6.22 22.22 -0.42
C LEU A 201 -6.33 21.71 -1.86
N LEU A 202 -5.45 22.13 -2.75
CA LEU A 202 -5.40 21.63 -4.13
C LEU A 202 -5.08 20.14 -4.18
N LEU A 203 -4.07 19.70 -3.46
CA LEU A 203 -3.69 18.28 -3.40
C LEU A 203 -4.75 17.43 -2.74
N ALA A 204 -5.32 17.90 -1.63
CA ALA A 204 -6.40 17.21 -0.92
C ALA A 204 -7.65 17.07 -1.80
N ALA A 205 -8.03 18.12 -2.53
CA ALA A 205 -9.14 18.09 -3.48
C ALA A 205 -8.86 17.10 -4.61
N GLY A 206 -7.65 17.10 -5.16
CA GLY A 206 -7.24 16.16 -6.20
C GLY A 206 -7.28 14.71 -5.71
N MET A 207 -6.71 14.45 -4.57
CA MET A 207 -6.70 13.11 -3.96
C MET A 207 -8.11 12.64 -3.62
N ALA A 208 -8.93 13.48 -3.00
CA ALA A 208 -10.29 13.14 -2.61
C ALA A 208 -11.18 12.83 -3.81
N THR A 209 -11.14 13.67 -4.84
CA THR A 209 -11.99 13.48 -6.04
C THR A 209 -11.56 12.27 -6.86
N LEU A 210 -10.26 12.05 -7.03
CA LEU A 210 -9.76 10.86 -7.74
C LEU A 210 -10.05 9.58 -6.96
N THR A 211 -9.85 9.57 -5.65
CA THR A 211 -10.14 8.42 -4.80
C THR A 211 -11.64 8.11 -4.81
N LEU A 212 -12.49 9.12 -4.72
CA LEU A 212 -13.94 8.94 -4.78
C LEU A 212 -14.38 8.39 -6.14
N ALA A 213 -13.78 8.84 -7.23
CA ALA A 213 -14.06 8.33 -8.57
C ALA A 213 -13.66 6.85 -8.70
N LEU A 214 -12.50 6.46 -8.14
CA LEU A 214 -12.00 5.09 -8.25
C LEU A 214 -12.69 4.12 -7.29
N ASP A 215 -12.84 4.49 -6.04
CA ASP A 215 -13.32 3.59 -4.99
C ASP A 215 -14.83 3.70 -4.73
N GLY A 216 -15.45 4.82 -5.11
CA GLY A 216 -16.86 5.07 -4.90
C GLY A 216 -17.78 4.40 -5.92
N GLN A 217 -17.26 3.86 -7.02
CA GLN A 217 -18.06 3.26 -8.10
C GLN A 217 -18.94 2.11 -7.62
N LYS A 218 -18.41 1.26 -6.76
CA LYS A 218 -19.08 0.02 -6.35
C LYS A 218 -20.11 0.24 -5.24
N GLY A 219 -19.92 1.25 -4.40
CA GLY A 219 -20.72 1.44 -3.20
C GLY A 219 -21.71 2.57 -3.24
N LEU A 220 -21.43 3.64 -4.01
CA LEU A 220 -22.25 4.85 -4.04
C LEU A 220 -23.12 4.96 -5.29
N GLY A 221 -23.01 4.03 -6.23
CA GLY A 221 -23.82 4.03 -7.44
C GLY A 221 -23.65 5.28 -8.31
N ILE A 222 -22.44 5.83 -8.37
CA ILE A 222 -22.11 7.05 -9.10
C ILE A 222 -22.29 6.82 -10.60
N SER A 223 -23.03 7.70 -11.28
CA SER A 223 -23.22 7.62 -12.71
C SER A 223 -21.93 7.88 -13.48
N PRO A 224 -21.75 7.35 -14.71
CA PRO A 224 -20.56 7.60 -15.52
C PRO A 224 -20.25 9.07 -15.77
N ALA A 225 -21.27 9.92 -15.88
CA ALA A 225 -21.11 11.37 -16.06
C ALA A 225 -20.46 12.02 -14.82
N TRP A 226 -20.91 11.65 -13.62
CA TRP A 226 -20.31 12.10 -12.37
C TRP A 226 -18.88 11.60 -12.19
N LEU A 227 -18.60 10.37 -12.58
CA LEU A 227 -17.24 9.82 -12.55
C LEU A 227 -16.28 10.61 -13.43
N ALA A 228 -16.69 10.91 -14.66
CA ALA A 228 -15.90 11.73 -15.57
C ALA A 228 -15.67 13.13 -15.00
N GLY A 229 -16.69 13.73 -14.39
CA GLY A 229 -16.59 15.03 -13.73
C GLY A 229 -15.59 15.00 -12.55
N LEU A 230 -15.66 13.99 -11.70
CA LEU A 230 -14.74 13.83 -10.56
C LEU A 230 -13.29 13.65 -11.03
N VAL A 231 -13.05 12.84 -12.03
CA VAL A 231 -11.71 12.66 -12.61
C VAL A 231 -11.20 13.97 -13.19
N ALA A 232 -12.03 14.69 -13.94
CA ALA A 232 -11.67 15.97 -14.51
C ALA A 232 -11.30 17.01 -13.43
N VAL A 233 -12.10 17.12 -12.38
CA VAL A 233 -11.84 18.02 -11.24
C VAL A 233 -10.53 17.63 -10.54
N GLY A 234 -10.31 16.35 -10.31
CA GLY A 234 -9.10 15.84 -9.66
C GLY A 234 -7.85 16.15 -10.47
N LEU A 235 -7.86 15.88 -11.76
CA LEU A 235 -6.74 16.19 -12.65
C LEU A 235 -6.49 17.69 -12.76
N CYS A 236 -7.55 18.51 -12.85
CA CYS A 236 -7.43 19.97 -12.83
C CYS A 236 -6.80 20.48 -11.53
N ALA A 237 -7.21 19.92 -10.38
CA ALA A 237 -6.64 20.31 -9.08
C ALA A 237 -5.15 19.98 -9.00
N LEU A 238 -4.73 18.81 -9.49
CA LEU A 238 -3.32 18.42 -9.53
C LEU A 238 -2.51 19.31 -10.48
N LEU A 239 -3.05 19.65 -11.65
CA LEU A 239 -2.40 20.57 -12.59
C LEU A 239 -2.29 21.99 -12.01
N LEU A 240 -3.33 22.47 -11.33
CA LEU A 240 -3.28 23.75 -10.62
C LEU A 240 -2.25 23.73 -9.50
N TYR A 241 -2.07 22.61 -8.83
CA TYR A 241 -1.00 22.48 -7.86
C TYR A 241 0.38 22.58 -8.50
N LEU A 242 0.61 21.94 -9.63
CA LEU A 242 1.87 22.06 -10.36
C LEU A 242 2.17 23.51 -10.75
N TRP A 243 1.15 24.22 -11.20
CA TRP A 243 1.29 25.65 -11.50
C TRP A 243 1.56 26.48 -10.23
N HIS A 244 0.85 26.21 -9.13
CA HIS A 244 1.06 26.86 -7.83
C HIS A 244 2.47 26.59 -7.27
N ALA A 245 2.99 25.38 -7.42
CA ALA A 245 4.30 24.98 -6.94
C ALA A 245 5.45 25.55 -7.78
N ARG A 246 5.16 26.00 -9.00
CA ARG A 246 6.16 26.53 -9.92
C ARG A 246 6.76 27.82 -9.38
N GLY A 247 8.05 27.79 -9.04
CA GLY A 247 8.75 28.95 -8.50
C GLY A 247 8.34 29.36 -7.08
N ASN A 248 7.49 28.59 -6.41
CA ASN A 248 7.05 28.87 -5.04
C ASN A 248 7.93 28.13 -4.04
N ALA A 249 8.71 28.89 -3.29
CA ALA A 249 9.60 28.35 -2.26
C ALA A 249 8.85 27.75 -1.05
N ARG A 250 7.56 28.06 -0.88
CA ARG A 250 6.69 27.57 0.21
C ARG A 250 5.82 26.38 -0.21
N ALA A 251 5.95 25.91 -1.45
CA ALA A 251 5.16 24.79 -1.93
C ALA A 251 5.33 23.57 -1.02
N LEU A 252 4.25 22.87 -0.78
CA LEU A 252 4.22 21.67 0.07
C LEU A 252 5.17 20.58 -0.47
N PHE A 253 5.17 20.41 -1.80
CA PHE A 253 6.16 19.60 -2.52
C PHE A 253 6.90 20.50 -3.51
N SER A 254 8.21 20.61 -3.36
CA SER A 254 9.04 21.33 -4.30
C SER A 254 9.19 20.55 -5.60
N LEU A 255 9.08 21.25 -6.75
CA LEU A 255 9.37 20.63 -8.06
C LEU A 255 10.85 20.23 -8.21
N ASN A 256 11.72 20.69 -7.32
CA ASN A 256 13.12 20.26 -7.27
C ASN A 256 13.27 18.76 -6.97
N LEU A 257 12.27 18.11 -6.39
CA LEU A 257 12.23 16.65 -6.22
C LEU A 257 12.45 15.93 -7.55
N PHE A 258 11.85 16.42 -8.62
CA PHE A 258 11.92 15.79 -9.95
C PHE A 258 13.24 16.01 -10.68
N ARG A 259 14.11 16.89 -10.18
CA ARG A 259 15.49 17.01 -10.67
C ARG A 259 16.35 15.81 -10.31
N ASN A 260 16.00 15.12 -9.25
CA ASN A 260 16.63 13.85 -8.90
C ASN A 260 16.09 12.75 -9.83
N ARG A 261 16.93 12.27 -10.74
CA ARG A 261 16.53 11.29 -11.74
C ARG A 261 16.09 9.96 -11.10
N THR A 262 16.77 9.52 -10.06
CA THR A 262 16.44 8.29 -9.34
C THR A 262 15.07 8.39 -8.69
N PHE A 263 14.76 9.53 -8.07
CA PHE A 263 13.45 9.77 -7.48
C PHE A 263 12.35 9.78 -8.54
N SER A 264 12.54 10.49 -9.65
CA SER A 264 11.55 10.58 -10.74
C SER A 264 11.27 9.22 -11.37
N LEU A 265 12.31 8.44 -11.66
CA LEU A 265 12.18 7.09 -12.21
C LEU A 265 11.55 6.13 -11.19
N GLY A 266 11.95 6.21 -9.93
CA GLY A 266 11.38 5.41 -8.86
C GLY A 266 9.91 5.73 -8.63
N LEU A 267 9.53 7.01 -8.64
CA LEU A 267 8.13 7.44 -8.47
C LEU A 267 7.25 6.97 -9.63
N GLY A 268 7.70 7.18 -10.87
CA GLY A 268 6.99 6.71 -12.07
C GLY A 268 6.89 5.20 -12.13
N GLY A 269 7.97 4.51 -11.82
CA GLY A 269 8.01 3.05 -11.71
C GLY A 269 7.11 2.51 -10.60
N SER A 270 7.08 3.17 -9.44
CA SER A 270 6.17 2.84 -8.34
C SER A 270 4.72 3.03 -8.74
N PHE A 271 4.38 4.12 -9.41
CA PHE A 271 3.03 4.34 -9.91
C PHE A 271 2.57 3.20 -10.83
N ALA A 272 3.33 2.95 -11.89
CA ALA A 272 2.99 1.91 -12.85
C ALA A 272 3.07 0.50 -12.26
N GLY A 273 4.10 0.22 -11.46
CA GLY A 273 4.31 -1.10 -10.85
C GLY A 273 3.25 -1.48 -9.83
N ARG A 274 2.76 -0.51 -9.06
CA ARG A 274 1.74 -0.76 -8.03
C ARG A 274 0.33 -0.91 -8.60
N ILE A 275 0.08 -0.42 -9.79
CA ILE A 275 -1.15 -0.74 -10.52
C ILE A 275 -1.24 -2.26 -10.68
N GLY A 276 -0.17 -2.90 -11.14
CA GLY A 276 -0.10 -4.35 -11.25
C GLY A 276 -0.18 -5.08 -9.91
N SER A 277 0.58 -4.61 -8.92
CA SER A 277 0.56 -5.19 -7.56
C SER A 277 -0.79 -5.05 -6.88
N GLY A 278 -1.57 -4.01 -7.20
CA GLY A 278 -2.91 -3.82 -6.64
C GLY A 278 -3.95 -4.76 -7.24
N MET A 279 -3.76 -5.17 -8.50
CA MET A 279 -4.68 -6.09 -9.18
C MET A 279 -4.64 -7.50 -8.60
N LEU A 280 -3.46 -8.01 -8.28
CA LEU A 280 -3.27 -9.41 -7.87
C LEU A 280 -3.94 -9.77 -6.55
N PRO A 281 -3.78 -9.03 -5.46
CA PRO A 281 -4.46 -9.33 -4.18
C PRO A 281 -5.98 -9.26 -4.27
N PHE A 282 -6.52 -8.45 -5.18
CA PHE A 282 -7.95 -8.39 -5.45
C PHE A 282 -8.41 -9.60 -6.26
N MET A 283 -7.70 -9.92 -7.36
CA MET A 283 -8.14 -10.92 -8.33
C MET A 283 -7.93 -12.36 -7.86
N THR A 284 -6.87 -12.63 -7.11
CA THR A 284 -6.53 -14.00 -6.70
C THR A 284 -7.63 -14.66 -5.84
N PRO A 285 -8.14 -14.02 -4.76
CA PRO A 285 -9.25 -14.59 -4.00
C PRO A 285 -10.52 -14.72 -4.83
N VAL A 286 -10.82 -13.75 -5.68
CA VAL A 286 -12.00 -13.79 -6.57
C VAL A 286 -11.92 -14.97 -7.52
N PHE A 287 -10.77 -15.19 -8.12
CA PHE A 287 -10.57 -16.34 -9.02
C PHE A 287 -10.67 -17.67 -8.28
N LEU A 288 -10.05 -17.81 -7.11
CA LEU A 288 -10.11 -19.04 -6.34
C LEU A 288 -11.53 -19.40 -5.92
N GLN A 289 -12.34 -18.41 -5.54
CA GLN A 289 -13.71 -18.65 -5.10
C GLN A 289 -14.69 -18.81 -6.26
N ILE A 290 -14.67 -17.90 -7.21
CA ILE A 290 -15.64 -17.89 -8.34
C ILE A 290 -15.17 -18.77 -9.48
N GLY A 291 -13.89 -18.69 -9.85
CA GLY A 291 -13.33 -19.43 -10.97
C GLY A 291 -13.13 -20.91 -10.69
N LEU A 292 -12.63 -21.26 -9.52
CA LEU A 292 -12.34 -22.64 -9.12
C LEU A 292 -13.37 -23.23 -8.15
N GLY A 293 -14.28 -22.43 -7.63
CA GLY A 293 -15.33 -22.89 -6.71
C GLY A 293 -14.82 -23.21 -5.30
N PHE A 294 -13.65 -22.72 -4.91
CA PHE A 294 -13.14 -22.94 -3.56
C PHE A 294 -14.00 -22.20 -2.52
N SER A 295 -14.16 -22.80 -1.34
CA SER A 295 -14.80 -22.11 -0.22
C SER A 295 -13.94 -20.89 0.20
N PRO A 296 -14.54 -19.85 0.82
CA PRO A 296 -13.77 -18.72 1.33
C PRO A 296 -12.63 -19.13 2.26
N PHE A 297 -12.84 -20.12 3.11
CA PHE A 297 -11.81 -20.67 3.98
C PHE A 297 -10.66 -21.33 3.19
N HIS A 298 -10.97 -22.14 2.20
CA HIS A 298 -9.98 -22.80 1.36
C HIS A 298 -9.19 -21.77 0.53
N ALA A 299 -9.85 -20.76 -0.01
CA ALA A 299 -9.18 -19.67 -0.71
C ALA A 299 -8.22 -18.91 0.22
N GLY A 300 -8.64 -18.65 1.46
CA GLY A 300 -7.78 -18.04 2.47
C GLY A 300 -6.55 -18.87 2.80
N LEU A 301 -6.71 -20.19 2.94
CA LEU A 301 -5.58 -21.10 3.16
C LEU A 301 -4.60 -21.10 1.98
N MET A 302 -5.09 -20.97 0.75
CA MET A 302 -4.26 -20.89 -0.43
C MET A 302 -3.41 -19.61 -0.50
N MET A 303 -3.76 -18.58 0.25
CA MET A 303 -2.96 -17.34 0.35
C MET A 303 -1.78 -17.46 1.32
N ILE A 304 -1.77 -18.45 2.20
CA ILE A 304 -0.69 -18.62 3.20
C ILE A 304 0.69 -18.82 2.56
N PRO A 305 0.88 -19.65 1.51
CA PRO A 305 2.16 -19.77 0.85
C PRO A 305 2.71 -18.43 0.31
N MET A 306 1.84 -17.55 -0.17
CA MET A 306 2.22 -16.21 -0.62
C MET A 306 2.79 -15.38 0.52
N VAL A 307 2.18 -15.43 1.71
CA VAL A 307 2.70 -14.79 2.92
C VAL A 307 4.06 -15.33 3.29
N LEU A 308 4.22 -16.64 3.29
CA LEU A 308 5.49 -17.30 3.62
C LEU A 308 6.59 -16.92 2.62
N GLY A 309 6.27 -16.84 1.33
CA GLY A 309 7.19 -16.38 0.30
C GLY A 309 7.65 -14.94 0.51
N SER A 310 6.72 -14.05 0.82
CA SER A 310 7.02 -12.65 1.14
C SER A 310 7.93 -12.53 2.35
N MET A 311 7.66 -13.27 3.41
CA MET A 311 8.48 -13.28 4.62
C MET A 311 9.87 -13.88 4.37
N GLY A 312 9.96 -14.92 3.55
CA GLY A 312 11.24 -15.56 3.22
C GLY A 312 12.20 -14.65 2.46
N MET A 313 11.68 -13.76 1.62
CA MET A 313 12.51 -12.81 0.87
C MET A 313 13.16 -11.74 1.74
N LYS A 314 12.69 -11.51 2.95
CA LYS A 314 13.24 -10.53 3.87
C LYS A 314 14.77 -10.68 4.05
N ARG A 315 15.27 -11.93 4.11
CA ARG A 315 16.70 -12.20 4.28
C ARG A 315 17.50 -12.16 2.98
N ILE A 316 16.85 -12.37 1.86
CA ILE A 316 17.49 -12.62 0.56
C ILE A 316 17.52 -11.37 -0.31
N VAL A 317 16.52 -10.51 -0.23
CA VAL A 317 16.34 -9.38 -1.15
C VAL A 317 17.50 -8.40 -1.12
N VAL A 318 18.05 -8.13 0.05
CA VAL A 318 19.20 -7.20 0.21
C VAL A 318 20.41 -7.73 -0.54
N GLN A 319 20.71 -9.02 -0.39
CA GLN A 319 21.83 -9.68 -1.05
C GLN A 319 21.65 -9.68 -2.58
N VAL A 320 20.44 -9.96 -3.04
CA VAL A 320 20.10 -9.96 -4.47
C VAL A 320 20.28 -8.57 -5.07
N VAL A 321 19.78 -7.54 -4.42
CA VAL A 321 19.94 -6.15 -4.89
C VAL A 321 21.41 -5.72 -4.86
N ASN A 322 22.15 -6.07 -3.83
CA ASN A 322 23.57 -5.75 -3.73
C ASN A 322 24.41 -6.43 -4.82
N ARG A 323 24.02 -7.64 -5.22
CA ARG A 323 24.74 -8.39 -6.25
C ARG A 323 24.38 -7.95 -7.67
N PHE A 324 23.11 -7.74 -7.96
CA PHE A 324 22.62 -7.51 -9.32
C PHE A 324 22.28 -6.05 -9.62
N GLY A 325 22.10 -5.21 -8.60
CA GLY A 325 21.67 -3.81 -8.74
C GLY A 325 20.16 -3.64 -8.88
N TYR A 326 19.70 -2.43 -8.62
CA TYR A 326 18.26 -2.11 -8.64
C TYR A 326 17.63 -2.33 -10.01
N ARG A 327 18.29 -1.90 -11.09
CA ARG A 327 17.73 -2.02 -12.44
C ARG A 327 17.40 -3.46 -12.81
N ARG A 328 18.37 -4.37 -12.65
CA ARG A 328 18.19 -5.78 -12.99
C ARG A 328 17.16 -6.46 -12.11
N VAL A 329 17.17 -6.17 -10.81
CA VAL A 329 16.18 -6.73 -9.86
C VAL A 329 14.78 -6.25 -10.20
N LEU A 330 14.59 -4.96 -10.46
CA LEU A 330 13.29 -4.40 -10.77
C LEU A 330 12.74 -4.91 -12.11
N VAL A 331 13.57 -4.95 -13.16
CA VAL A 331 13.14 -5.47 -14.46
C VAL A 331 12.82 -6.96 -14.35
N ALA A 332 13.69 -7.74 -13.74
CA ALA A 332 13.50 -9.18 -13.60
C ALA A 332 12.28 -9.51 -12.74
N SER A 333 12.08 -8.83 -11.61
CA SER A 333 10.93 -9.06 -10.75
C SER A 333 9.61 -8.63 -11.39
N THR A 334 9.60 -7.55 -12.16
CA THR A 334 8.41 -7.09 -12.89
C THR A 334 7.99 -8.09 -13.95
N LEU A 335 8.92 -8.53 -14.79
CA LEU A 335 8.65 -9.55 -15.79
C LEU A 335 8.34 -10.91 -15.15
N GLY A 336 9.03 -11.25 -14.08
CA GLY A 336 8.79 -12.46 -13.31
C GLY A 336 7.41 -12.50 -12.67
N LEU A 337 6.92 -11.38 -12.17
CA LEU A 337 5.57 -11.27 -11.59
C LEU A 337 4.49 -11.52 -12.65
N ALA A 338 4.65 -10.95 -13.84
CA ALA A 338 3.77 -11.20 -14.96
C ALA A 338 3.78 -12.68 -15.36
N ALA A 339 4.97 -13.27 -15.48
CA ALA A 339 5.14 -14.69 -15.84
C ALA A 339 4.53 -15.64 -14.81
N VAL A 340 4.72 -15.37 -13.52
CA VAL A 340 4.16 -16.18 -12.42
C VAL A 340 2.65 -16.04 -12.35
N SER A 341 2.09 -14.87 -12.64
CA SER A 341 0.64 -14.68 -12.71
C SER A 341 0.03 -15.54 -13.81
N LEU A 342 0.66 -15.61 -14.98
CA LEU A 342 0.23 -16.50 -16.07
C LEU A 342 0.41 -17.97 -15.70
N LEU A 343 1.52 -18.34 -15.07
CA LEU A 343 1.76 -19.71 -14.60
C LEU A 343 0.70 -20.14 -13.58
N PHE A 344 0.32 -19.27 -12.68
CA PHE A 344 -0.78 -19.50 -11.73
C PHE A 344 -2.09 -19.80 -12.47
N MET A 345 -2.44 -18.98 -13.45
CA MET A 345 -3.66 -19.13 -14.23
C MET A 345 -3.65 -20.46 -15.02
N PHE A 346 -2.59 -20.75 -15.75
CA PHE A 346 -2.50 -21.97 -16.55
C PHE A 346 -2.48 -23.22 -15.67
N SER A 347 -1.79 -23.20 -14.54
CA SER A 347 -1.80 -24.33 -13.59
C SER A 347 -3.18 -24.58 -13.01
N ALA A 348 -3.90 -23.53 -12.67
CA ALA A 348 -5.26 -23.61 -12.14
C ALA A 348 -6.24 -24.16 -13.17
N LEU A 349 -6.18 -23.66 -14.40
CA LEU A 349 -7.04 -24.12 -15.48
C LEU A 349 -6.74 -25.56 -15.92
N ALA A 350 -5.49 -26.01 -15.80
CA ALA A 350 -5.10 -27.39 -16.05
C ALA A 350 -5.51 -28.36 -14.94
N GLY A 351 -6.04 -27.86 -13.83
CA GLY A 351 -6.44 -28.67 -12.69
C GLY A 351 -5.28 -29.09 -11.78
N TRP A 352 -4.10 -28.51 -11.94
CA TRP A 352 -2.90 -28.82 -11.16
C TRP A 352 -2.92 -28.08 -9.80
N TYR A 353 -3.94 -28.33 -8.99
CA TYR A 353 -4.15 -27.60 -7.73
C TYR A 353 -3.04 -27.81 -6.70
N TYR A 354 -2.34 -28.94 -6.75
CA TYR A 354 -1.21 -29.22 -5.88
C TYR A 354 0.03 -28.37 -6.18
N VAL A 355 0.13 -27.78 -7.38
CA VAL A 355 1.21 -26.88 -7.80
C VAL A 355 0.93 -25.43 -7.38
N LEU A 356 -0.34 -25.06 -7.18
CA LEU A 356 -0.74 -23.68 -6.86
C LEU A 356 -0.04 -23.11 -5.61
N PRO A 357 0.11 -23.86 -4.50
CA PRO A 357 0.84 -23.33 -3.34
C PRO A 357 2.28 -22.90 -3.68
N LEU A 358 2.98 -23.69 -4.49
CA LEU A 358 4.34 -23.36 -4.92
C LEU A 358 4.37 -22.10 -5.80
N VAL A 359 3.44 -21.98 -6.73
CA VAL A 359 3.33 -20.81 -7.62
C VAL A 359 3.02 -19.55 -6.81
N LEU A 360 2.10 -19.62 -5.86
CA LEU A 360 1.76 -18.51 -4.99
C LEU A 360 2.92 -18.13 -4.06
N PHE A 361 3.69 -19.11 -3.60
CA PHE A 361 4.91 -18.85 -2.83
C PHE A 361 5.92 -18.04 -3.66
N LEU A 362 6.16 -18.43 -4.91
CA LEU A 362 7.03 -17.70 -5.83
C LEU A 362 6.50 -16.30 -6.13
N GLN A 363 5.20 -16.16 -6.31
CA GLN A 363 4.57 -14.85 -6.52
C GLN A 363 4.79 -13.92 -5.32
N GLY A 364 4.65 -14.43 -4.10
CA GLY A 364 4.93 -13.69 -2.88
C GLY A 364 6.38 -13.23 -2.79
N MET A 365 7.33 -14.11 -3.11
CA MET A 365 8.76 -13.79 -3.13
C MET A 365 9.07 -12.67 -4.14
N ILE A 366 8.58 -12.79 -5.35
CA ILE A 366 8.85 -11.84 -6.44
C ILE A 366 8.22 -10.49 -6.13
N ASN A 367 6.97 -10.47 -5.66
CA ASN A 367 6.28 -9.23 -5.33
C ASN A 367 6.94 -8.50 -4.15
N ALA A 368 7.38 -9.22 -3.12
CA ALA A 368 8.09 -8.63 -1.98
C ALA A 368 9.43 -8.02 -2.42
N SER A 369 10.18 -8.70 -3.27
CA SER A 369 11.44 -8.19 -3.83
C SER A 369 11.22 -6.90 -4.60
N ARG A 370 10.22 -6.86 -5.45
CA ARG A 370 9.87 -5.69 -6.26
C ARG A 370 9.44 -4.52 -5.38
N PHE A 371 8.57 -4.78 -4.41
CA PHE A 371 8.05 -3.76 -3.51
C PHE A 371 9.17 -3.08 -2.70
N SER A 372 10.02 -3.86 -2.07
CA SER A 372 11.16 -3.35 -1.28
C SER A 372 12.14 -2.58 -2.14
N SER A 373 12.45 -3.09 -3.33
CA SER A 373 13.37 -2.44 -4.26
C SER A 373 12.83 -1.11 -4.79
N MET A 374 11.54 -1.03 -5.11
CA MET A 374 10.90 0.20 -5.58
C MET A 374 10.92 1.29 -4.50
N ASN A 375 10.55 0.94 -3.27
CA ASN A 375 10.53 1.90 -2.17
C ASN A 375 11.93 2.44 -1.87
N THR A 376 12.89 1.57 -1.76
CA THR A 376 14.27 1.95 -1.43
C THR A 376 14.89 2.76 -2.56
N LEU A 377 14.72 2.35 -3.81
CA LEU A 377 15.24 3.09 -4.97
C LEU A 377 14.71 4.52 -5.00
N THR A 378 13.41 4.70 -4.78
CA THR A 378 12.76 6.00 -4.88
C THR A 378 13.32 6.99 -3.86
N LEU A 379 13.62 6.53 -2.65
CA LEU A 379 13.98 7.40 -1.53
C LEU A 379 15.49 7.49 -1.27
N LYS A 380 16.29 6.57 -1.79
CA LYS A 380 17.70 6.41 -1.39
C LYS A 380 18.60 7.63 -1.68
N ASP A 381 18.33 8.36 -2.74
CA ASP A 381 19.20 9.46 -3.21
C ASP A 381 18.64 10.85 -2.87
N LEU A 382 17.53 10.91 -2.12
CA LEU A 382 16.97 12.20 -1.71
C LEU A 382 17.83 12.86 -0.64
N PRO A 383 18.11 14.18 -0.76
CA PRO A 383 18.71 14.95 0.32
C PRO A 383 17.81 14.97 1.56
N ASP A 384 18.40 15.14 2.74
CA ASP A 384 17.67 15.11 4.02
C ASP A 384 16.58 16.18 4.10
N ASP A 385 16.77 17.34 3.48
CA ASP A 385 15.79 18.44 3.44
C ASP A 385 14.57 18.12 2.55
N LEU A 386 14.70 17.22 1.58
CA LEU A 386 13.62 16.79 0.69
C LEU A 386 13.02 15.43 1.07
N ALA A 387 13.55 14.75 2.06
CA ALA A 387 13.14 13.39 2.43
C ALA A 387 11.66 13.32 2.82
N SER A 388 11.18 14.22 3.65
CA SER A 388 9.79 14.26 4.12
C SER A 388 8.81 14.48 2.97
N SER A 389 9.11 15.45 2.11
CA SER A 389 8.28 15.78 0.94
C SER A 389 8.24 14.62 -0.06
N GLY A 390 9.40 14.04 -0.37
CA GLY A 390 9.50 12.89 -1.27
C GLY A 390 8.75 11.68 -0.75
N ASN A 391 8.84 11.41 0.54
CA ASN A 391 8.14 10.30 1.19
C ASN A 391 6.61 10.50 1.17
N SER A 392 6.13 11.70 1.42
CA SER A 392 4.70 12.03 1.32
C SER A 392 4.17 11.87 -0.09
N LEU A 393 4.92 12.36 -1.08
CA LEU A 393 4.55 12.21 -2.49
C LEU A 393 4.53 10.75 -2.92
N LEU A 394 5.49 9.95 -2.49
CA LEU A 394 5.49 8.50 -2.73
C LEU A 394 4.24 7.85 -2.11
N SER A 395 3.84 8.23 -0.91
CA SER A 395 2.63 7.71 -0.26
C SER A 395 1.37 8.04 -1.04
N MET A 396 1.26 9.26 -1.57
CA MET A 396 0.14 9.65 -2.44
C MET A 396 0.08 8.80 -3.69
N VAL A 397 1.21 8.62 -4.35
CA VAL A 397 1.33 7.80 -5.57
C VAL A 397 0.98 6.34 -5.28
N MET A 398 1.45 5.79 -4.16
CA MET A 398 1.10 4.44 -3.72
C MET A 398 -0.40 4.26 -3.52
N GLN A 399 -1.04 5.20 -2.86
CA GLN A 399 -2.50 5.16 -2.60
C GLN A 399 -3.30 5.18 -3.90
N LEU A 400 -3.00 6.12 -4.80
CA LEU A 400 -3.70 6.24 -6.08
C LEU A 400 -3.45 5.04 -6.99
N SER A 401 -2.24 4.56 -7.09
CA SER A 401 -1.89 3.45 -7.98
C SER A 401 -2.54 2.14 -7.54
N MET A 402 -2.61 1.88 -6.25
CA MET A 402 -3.31 0.70 -5.72
C MET A 402 -4.82 0.75 -6.04
N SER A 403 -5.45 1.91 -5.85
CA SER A 403 -6.86 2.13 -6.20
C SER A 403 -7.11 1.97 -7.69
N ILE A 404 -6.24 2.50 -8.53
CA ILE A 404 -6.31 2.35 -9.99
C ILE A 404 -6.20 0.86 -10.36
N GLY A 405 -5.28 0.12 -9.74
CA GLY A 405 -5.09 -1.32 -9.99
C GLY A 405 -6.35 -2.13 -9.70
N VAL A 406 -6.94 -1.94 -8.54
CA VAL A 406 -8.20 -2.62 -8.17
C VAL A 406 -9.33 -2.27 -9.12
N THR A 407 -9.45 -1.00 -9.50
CA THR A 407 -10.46 -0.53 -10.45
C THR A 407 -10.29 -1.16 -11.83
N ILE A 408 -9.05 -1.20 -12.36
CA ILE A 408 -8.75 -1.83 -13.65
C ILE A 408 -9.06 -3.32 -13.62
N ALA A 409 -8.69 -4.02 -12.57
CA ALA A 409 -8.99 -5.44 -12.41
C ALA A 409 -10.49 -5.71 -12.44
N GLY A 410 -11.27 -4.93 -11.71
CA GLY A 410 -12.73 -5.01 -11.72
C GLY A 410 -13.35 -4.71 -13.08
N LEU A 411 -12.84 -3.70 -13.79
CA LEU A 411 -13.31 -3.35 -15.13
C LEU A 411 -12.99 -4.44 -16.15
N LEU A 412 -11.79 -5.02 -16.10
CA LEU A 412 -11.41 -6.14 -16.99
C LEU A 412 -12.31 -7.35 -16.76
N LEU A 413 -12.52 -7.71 -15.51
CA LEU A 413 -13.41 -8.83 -15.17
C LEU A 413 -14.84 -8.58 -15.63
N GLY A 414 -15.35 -7.37 -15.44
CA GLY A 414 -16.69 -6.98 -15.91
C GLY A 414 -16.81 -6.98 -17.43
N LEU A 415 -15.80 -6.45 -18.13
CA LEU A 415 -15.79 -6.39 -19.60
C LEU A 415 -15.80 -7.79 -20.23
N TYR A 416 -14.92 -8.67 -19.79
CA TYR A 416 -14.89 -10.04 -20.30
C TYR A 416 -16.09 -10.87 -19.83
N GLY A 417 -16.57 -10.60 -18.62
CA GLY A 417 -17.75 -11.26 -18.07
C GLY A 417 -19.04 -10.96 -18.84
N GLN A 418 -19.24 -9.73 -19.29
CA GLN A 418 -20.42 -9.33 -20.08
C GLN A 418 -20.46 -10.01 -21.45
N GLN A 419 -19.31 -10.26 -22.05
CA GLN A 419 -19.23 -10.89 -23.37
C GLN A 419 -19.44 -12.42 -23.33
N HIS A 420 -19.18 -13.06 -22.19
CA HIS A 420 -19.09 -14.52 -22.09
C HIS A 420 -19.82 -15.12 -20.90
N MET A 421 -20.68 -14.35 -20.21
CA MET A 421 -21.47 -14.89 -19.10
C MET A 421 -22.58 -15.83 -19.60
N SER A 422 -22.22 -17.02 -20.00
CA SER A 422 -23.11 -18.16 -19.88
C SER A 422 -22.79 -18.89 -18.56
N LEU A 423 -23.80 -19.53 -17.97
CA LEU A 423 -23.73 -20.25 -16.68
C LEU A 423 -22.78 -21.46 -16.69
N ASP A 424 -21.90 -21.56 -17.67
CA ASP A 424 -21.01 -22.67 -17.93
C ASP A 424 -19.65 -22.46 -17.27
N ALA A 425 -19.12 -23.48 -16.61
CA ALA A 425 -17.79 -23.45 -16.00
C ALA A 425 -16.67 -23.09 -17.00
N ALA A 426 -16.80 -23.57 -18.24
CA ALA A 426 -15.85 -23.28 -19.32
C ALA A 426 -15.81 -21.78 -19.68
N SER A 427 -16.96 -21.11 -19.69
CA SER A 427 -17.04 -19.66 -19.96
C SER A 427 -16.44 -18.83 -18.84
N THR A 428 -16.66 -19.24 -17.59
CA THR A 428 -16.05 -18.58 -16.43
C THR A 428 -14.53 -18.68 -16.48
N HIS A 429 -13.99 -19.86 -16.83
CA HIS A 429 -12.55 -20.06 -16.99
C HIS A 429 -11.98 -19.18 -18.10
N GLN A 430 -12.66 -19.00 -19.22
CA GLN A 430 -12.24 -18.09 -20.29
C GLN A 430 -12.20 -16.63 -19.84
N VAL A 431 -13.21 -16.18 -19.09
CA VAL A 431 -13.26 -14.82 -18.55
C VAL A 431 -12.03 -14.54 -17.70
N PHE A 432 -11.70 -15.45 -16.79
CA PHE A 432 -10.52 -15.29 -15.93
C PHE A 432 -9.22 -15.42 -16.72
N LEU A 433 -9.15 -16.28 -17.72
CA LEU A 433 -7.97 -16.40 -18.58
C LEU A 433 -7.68 -15.08 -19.30
N TYR A 434 -8.67 -14.46 -19.93
CA TYR A 434 -8.50 -13.19 -20.62
C TYR A 434 -8.17 -12.06 -19.65
N THR A 435 -8.79 -12.06 -18.47
CA THR A 435 -8.50 -11.09 -17.42
C THR A 435 -7.05 -11.18 -16.98
N TYR A 436 -6.53 -12.37 -16.71
CA TYR A 436 -5.14 -12.56 -16.31
C TYR A 436 -4.14 -12.28 -17.43
N LEU A 437 -4.48 -12.57 -18.66
CA LEU A 437 -3.64 -12.20 -19.81
C LEU A 437 -3.50 -10.67 -19.92
N SER A 438 -4.61 -9.97 -19.78
CA SER A 438 -4.62 -8.49 -19.78
C SER A 438 -3.85 -7.92 -18.57
N MET A 439 -4.05 -8.50 -17.39
CA MET A 439 -3.33 -8.13 -16.19
C MET A 439 -1.82 -8.35 -16.32
N ALA A 440 -1.41 -9.47 -16.88
CA ALA A 440 0.02 -9.77 -17.10
C ALA A 440 0.68 -8.75 -18.02
N ALA A 441 0.00 -8.34 -19.09
CA ALA A 441 0.49 -7.28 -19.97
C ALA A 441 0.68 -5.95 -19.22
N ILE A 442 -0.28 -5.56 -18.39
CA ILE A 442 -0.21 -4.34 -17.57
C ILE A 442 0.91 -4.46 -16.51
N ILE A 443 1.05 -5.61 -15.88
CA ILE A 443 2.11 -5.86 -14.89
C ILE A 443 3.50 -5.77 -15.53
N ALA A 444 3.65 -6.21 -16.77
CA ALA A 444 4.94 -6.21 -17.48
C ALA A 444 5.37 -4.82 -17.98
N LEU A 445 4.44 -3.91 -18.26
CA LEU A 445 4.74 -2.58 -18.81
C LEU A 445 5.74 -1.76 -17.97
N PRO A 446 5.70 -1.75 -16.62
CA PRO A 446 6.66 -0.98 -15.83
C PRO A 446 8.12 -1.38 -16.03
N ALA A 447 8.41 -2.54 -16.58
CA ALA A 447 9.77 -2.95 -16.92
C ALA A 447 10.47 -1.95 -17.86
N LEU A 448 9.71 -1.29 -18.74
CA LEU A 448 10.23 -0.23 -19.61
C LEU A 448 10.75 0.97 -18.82
N ILE A 449 10.06 1.34 -17.73
CA ILE A 449 10.49 2.43 -16.86
C ILE A 449 11.72 2.00 -16.06
N PHE A 450 11.71 0.80 -15.49
CA PHE A 450 12.80 0.28 -14.68
C PHE A 450 14.07 0.01 -15.50
N SER A 451 13.95 -0.24 -16.79
CA SER A 451 15.11 -0.40 -17.69
C SER A 451 15.95 0.87 -17.82
N ARG A 452 15.37 2.03 -17.51
CA ARG A 452 16.04 3.33 -17.54
C ARG A 452 16.72 3.70 -16.21
N VAL A 453 16.55 2.90 -15.18
CA VAL A 453 17.22 3.12 -13.89
C VAL A 453 18.73 2.95 -14.07
N PRO A 454 19.58 3.81 -13.45
CA PRO A 454 21.03 3.69 -13.55
C PRO A 454 21.54 2.32 -13.13
N ASP A 455 22.55 1.80 -13.83
CA ASP A 455 23.14 0.50 -13.57
C ASP A 455 24.15 0.57 -12.43
N ASP A 456 23.65 0.90 -11.23
CA ASP A 456 24.45 0.87 -10.01
C ASP A 456 24.29 -0.48 -9.33
N VAL A 457 25.41 -1.20 -9.20
CA VAL A 457 25.48 -2.49 -8.49
C VAL A 457 25.45 -2.22 -6.99
N GLY A 458 24.24 -1.95 -6.44
CA GLY A 458 23.99 -1.80 -5.01
C GLY A 458 24.62 -0.57 -4.34
N SER A 459 24.19 -0.27 -3.12
CA SER A 459 24.67 0.86 -2.32
C SER A 459 26.16 0.76 -1.92
N ASN A 460 26.76 -0.43 -1.97
CA ASN A 460 28.17 -0.65 -1.61
C ASN A 460 29.18 -0.14 -2.65
N THR A 461 28.75 0.18 -3.87
CA THR A 461 29.62 0.73 -4.90
C THR A 461 30.07 2.17 -4.60
N VAL A 462 29.26 2.94 -3.89
CA VAL A 462 29.62 4.30 -3.46
C VAL A 462 30.75 4.26 -2.43
N LEU A 463 30.75 3.30 -1.52
CA LEU A 463 31.79 3.10 -0.52
C LEU A 463 33.11 2.60 -1.15
N ARG A 464 33.05 1.73 -2.16
CA ARG A 464 34.25 1.28 -2.89
C ARG A 464 34.91 2.40 -3.70
N ARG A 465 34.17 3.33 -4.26
CA ARG A 465 34.72 4.50 -4.97
C ARG A 465 35.40 5.48 -4.00
N ARG A 466 34.83 5.68 -2.81
CA ARG A 466 35.41 6.56 -1.80
C ARG A 466 36.76 6.05 -1.26
N ASN A 467 36.92 4.73 -1.12
CA ASN A 467 38.17 4.12 -0.67
C ASN A 467 39.26 4.07 -1.76
N ARG A 468 38.91 4.22 -3.04
CA ARG A 468 39.87 4.29 -4.14
C ARG A 468 40.37 5.71 -4.44
N SER A 469 39.66 6.73 -4.00
CA SER A 469 40.04 8.14 -4.14
C SER A 469 40.79 8.69 -2.92
N GLY A 470 41.02 7.86 -1.88
CA GLY A 470 41.73 8.22 -0.66
C GLY A 470 43.04 7.47 -0.45
N SER A 471 43.58 6.80 -1.50
CA SER A 471 44.91 6.17 -1.47
C SER A 471 45.86 6.86 -2.44
#